data_cd78664b971b51de2996daa243a99e19
#
_entry.id   cd78664b971b51de2996daa243a99e19
#
_cell.length_a   1.000
_cell.length_b   1.000
_cell.length_c   1.000
_cell.angle_alpha   90.00
_cell.angle_beta   90.00
_cell.angle_gamma   90.00
#
_symmetry.space_group_name_H-M   'P 1'
#
loop_
_entity.id
_entity.type
_entity.pdbx_description
1 polymer ?
#
loop_
_entity_poly.entity_id
_entity_poly.type
_entity_poly.pdbx_seq_one_letter_code
_entity_poly.pdbx_strand_id
1 'polypeptide(L)'
;MKKNISTSLYKDAKKLMPGGVNSPVRAFKNVKSNPIFFKSAKGPFLQDEDGNKYVDFIGSWGPMILGHSNLKILNAMKKQMKKGVSYGAPSKVENEMAKLVKKNVKSIQKVRMVNSGTEATMSCIRLARGYTGRNAIIKFDGCYHGHVDSLLIKAGSGVSTFGLPDSPGIPDELAKYTISIPYNDEKAFLKAFNTVKKDLAAVIIEPVAGNMGFIKSEKSFLELLRDKTKKNKTLLIFDEVMTGFRVAMGGAQDVYKISPDLTALGKIIGGGLPVGACLLYTSDAADDRSC
;
A
#
# COMPACT_ATOMS: atom_id res chain seq x y z
N MET A 1 -19.61 -22.12 -17.77
CA MET A 1 -18.13 -22.26 -17.74
C MET A 1 -17.75 -23.53 -17.00
N LYS A 2 -16.80 -24.31 -17.53
CA LYS A 2 -16.24 -25.49 -16.82
C LYS A 2 -15.46 -25.01 -15.60
N LYS A 3 -15.54 -25.73 -14.48
CA LYS A 3 -14.79 -25.39 -13.24
C LYS A 3 -14.29 -26.65 -12.51
N ASN A 4 -14.17 -27.76 -13.19
CA ASN A 4 -13.85 -29.05 -12.57
C ASN A 4 -12.42 -29.09 -12.05
N ILE A 5 -11.46 -28.59 -12.83
CA ILE A 5 -10.04 -28.56 -12.48
C ILE A 5 -9.82 -27.55 -11.36
N SER A 6 -10.32 -26.32 -11.50
CA SER A 6 -10.21 -25.28 -10.45
C SER A 6 -10.79 -25.75 -9.11
N THR A 7 -11.92 -26.49 -9.13
CA THR A 7 -12.53 -27.04 -7.91
C THR A 7 -11.66 -28.09 -7.26
N SER A 8 -11.06 -28.99 -8.05
CA SER A 8 -10.11 -29.99 -7.54
C SER A 8 -8.87 -29.34 -6.93
N LEU A 9 -8.27 -28.40 -7.65
CA LEU A 9 -7.08 -27.65 -7.18
C LEU A 9 -7.38 -26.89 -5.89
N TYR A 10 -8.57 -26.29 -5.75
CA TYR A 10 -8.94 -25.62 -4.51
C TYR A 10 -9.10 -26.57 -3.33
N LYS A 11 -9.66 -27.79 -3.57
CA LYS A 11 -9.75 -28.82 -2.54
C LYS A 11 -8.37 -29.22 -2.03
N ASP A 12 -7.39 -29.36 -2.92
CA ASP A 12 -6.02 -29.68 -2.54
C ASP A 12 -5.31 -28.47 -1.88
N ALA A 13 -5.50 -27.26 -2.39
CA ALA A 13 -4.95 -26.05 -1.81
C ALA A 13 -5.39 -25.85 -0.34
N LYS A 14 -6.63 -26.20 0.01
CA LYS A 14 -7.12 -26.15 1.41
C LYS A 14 -6.41 -27.09 2.38
N LYS A 15 -5.75 -28.14 1.88
CA LYS A 15 -4.91 -29.01 2.72
C LYS A 15 -3.51 -28.44 2.93
N LEU A 16 -3.06 -27.54 2.04
CA LEU A 16 -1.69 -27.02 1.99
C LEU A 16 -1.54 -25.61 2.53
N MET A 17 -2.61 -24.80 2.42
CA MET A 17 -2.58 -23.38 2.76
C MET A 17 -3.81 -22.97 3.58
N PRO A 18 -3.69 -22.08 4.56
CA PRO A 18 -4.82 -21.53 5.30
C PRO A 18 -5.89 -20.95 4.36
N GLY A 19 -7.12 -21.49 4.40
CA GLY A 19 -8.20 -21.10 3.49
C GLY A 19 -7.99 -21.45 2.01
N GLY A 20 -6.93 -22.21 1.67
CA GLY A 20 -6.59 -22.62 0.31
C GLY A 20 -6.00 -21.50 -0.57
N VAL A 21 -5.54 -20.41 0.01
CA VAL A 21 -5.04 -19.22 -0.71
C VAL A 21 -3.96 -18.49 0.08
N ASN A 22 -3.07 -17.78 -0.62
CA ASN A 22 -2.05 -16.92 0.00
C ASN A 22 -2.55 -15.49 0.30
N SER A 23 -3.83 -15.20 0.02
CA SER A 23 -4.49 -13.95 0.41
C SER A 23 -5.98 -14.22 0.59
N PRO A 24 -6.59 -13.84 1.74
CA PRO A 24 -7.99 -14.17 2.07
C PRO A 24 -9.00 -13.72 1.01
N VAL A 25 -8.77 -12.59 0.36
CA VAL A 25 -9.64 -12.05 -0.69
C VAL A 25 -9.75 -12.97 -1.90
N ARG A 26 -8.75 -13.82 -2.16
CA ARG A 26 -8.73 -14.78 -3.28
C ARG A 26 -9.59 -16.03 -3.02
N ALA A 27 -10.05 -16.24 -1.79
CA ALA A 27 -10.87 -17.41 -1.44
C ALA A 27 -12.34 -17.33 -1.90
N PHE A 28 -12.75 -16.21 -2.49
CA PHE A 28 -14.12 -15.96 -2.99
C PHE A 28 -15.23 -16.16 -1.95
N LYS A 29 -14.91 -16.02 -0.64
CA LYS A 29 -15.87 -16.23 0.46
C LYS A 29 -17.14 -15.38 0.30
N ASN A 30 -17.01 -14.15 -0.20
CA ASN A 30 -18.11 -13.20 -0.33
C ASN A 30 -18.94 -13.38 -1.63
N VAL A 31 -18.50 -14.22 -2.57
CA VAL A 31 -19.17 -14.38 -3.87
C VAL A 31 -19.79 -15.78 -4.06
N LYS A 32 -19.89 -16.59 -3.00
CA LYS A 32 -20.49 -17.93 -2.97
C LYS A 32 -20.02 -18.84 -4.13
N SER A 33 -18.74 -18.78 -4.47
CA SER A 33 -18.13 -19.57 -5.54
C SER A 33 -16.76 -20.08 -5.11
N ASN A 34 -16.27 -21.15 -5.75
CA ASN A 34 -14.88 -21.57 -5.60
C ASN A 34 -13.96 -20.63 -6.38
N PRO A 35 -12.72 -20.38 -5.89
CA PRO A 35 -11.71 -19.67 -6.63
C PRO A 35 -11.41 -20.29 -7.98
N ILE A 36 -11.06 -19.45 -8.94
CA ILE A 36 -10.61 -19.86 -10.27
C ILE A 36 -9.08 -19.93 -10.25
N PHE A 37 -8.52 -21.01 -10.78
CA PHE A 37 -7.08 -21.20 -10.89
C PHE A 37 -6.63 -20.85 -12.31
N PHE A 38 -5.83 -19.79 -12.43
CA PHE A 38 -5.32 -19.30 -13.70
C PHE A 38 -3.99 -19.95 -14.05
N LYS A 39 -3.83 -20.35 -15.31
CA LYS A 39 -2.59 -20.96 -15.83
C LYS A 39 -1.78 -20.00 -16.69
N SER A 40 -2.41 -19.02 -17.32
CA SER A 40 -1.70 -18.06 -18.19
C SER A 40 -2.44 -16.73 -18.28
N ALA A 41 -1.69 -15.69 -18.66
CA ALA A 41 -2.22 -14.35 -18.87
C ALA A 41 -1.46 -13.63 -19.99
N LYS A 42 -2.17 -12.90 -20.88
CA LYS A 42 -1.56 -12.12 -21.95
C LYS A 42 -2.41 -10.92 -22.31
N GLY A 43 -1.82 -9.74 -22.35
CA GLY A 43 -2.55 -8.48 -22.57
C GLY A 43 -3.69 -8.33 -21.57
N PRO A 44 -4.95 -8.11 -22.00
CA PRO A 44 -6.09 -7.97 -21.11
C PRO A 44 -6.76 -9.31 -20.76
N PHE A 45 -6.16 -10.45 -21.08
CA PHE A 45 -6.81 -11.75 -20.93
C PHE A 45 -6.12 -12.64 -19.91
N LEU A 46 -6.95 -13.36 -19.12
CA LEU A 46 -6.56 -14.49 -18.28
C LEU A 46 -7.12 -15.78 -18.86
N GLN A 47 -6.40 -16.88 -18.72
CA GLN A 47 -6.89 -18.22 -19.03
C GLN A 47 -6.76 -19.10 -17.80
N ASP A 48 -7.86 -19.79 -17.44
CA ASP A 48 -7.87 -20.72 -16.31
C ASP A 48 -7.40 -22.13 -16.70
N GLU A 49 -7.25 -22.99 -15.70
CA GLU A 49 -6.86 -24.40 -15.89
C GLU A 49 -7.96 -25.22 -16.58
N ASP A 50 -9.19 -24.78 -16.53
CA ASP A 50 -10.33 -25.41 -17.21
C ASP A 50 -10.46 -24.98 -18.69
N GLY A 51 -9.57 -24.09 -19.18
CA GLY A 51 -9.52 -23.60 -20.56
C GLY A 51 -10.44 -22.40 -20.84
N ASN A 52 -11.13 -21.87 -19.84
CA ASN A 52 -11.95 -20.67 -20.03
C ASN A 52 -11.05 -19.42 -20.13
N LYS A 53 -11.52 -18.45 -20.93
CA LYS A 53 -10.84 -17.16 -21.13
C LYS A 53 -11.66 -16.02 -20.54
N TYR A 54 -11.00 -15.10 -19.84
CA TYR A 54 -11.59 -13.96 -19.14
C TYR A 54 -10.93 -12.66 -19.57
N VAL A 55 -11.71 -11.58 -19.66
CA VAL A 55 -11.16 -10.22 -19.70
C VAL A 55 -10.84 -9.81 -18.27
N ASP A 56 -9.60 -9.37 -18.02
CA ASP A 56 -9.12 -8.98 -16.70
C ASP A 56 -9.32 -7.48 -16.46
N PHE A 57 -10.32 -7.15 -15.64
CA PHE A 57 -10.57 -5.80 -15.15
C PHE A 57 -9.89 -5.52 -13.79
N ILE A 58 -9.19 -6.50 -13.21
CA ILE A 58 -8.56 -6.38 -11.89
C ILE A 58 -7.07 -6.02 -12.02
N GLY A 59 -6.40 -6.51 -13.09
CA GLY A 59 -5.00 -6.22 -13.36
C GLY A 59 -4.06 -6.63 -12.22
N SER A 60 -4.25 -7.87 -11.68
CA SER A 60 -3.51 -8.41 -10.52
C SER A 60 -3.59 -7.53 -9.27
N TRP A 61 -4.74 -6.91 -9.01
CA TRP A 61 -4.97 -5.96 -7.92
C TRP A 61 -4.15 -4.67 -8.07
N GLY A 62 -3.87 -4.29 -9.33
CA GLY A 62 -3.38 -2.97 -9.66
C GLY A 62 -2.03 -2.85 -10.39
N PRO A 63 -1.05 -3.78 -10.30
CA PRO A 63 0.25 -3.60 -10.93
C PRO A 63 0.24 -3.69 -12.47
N MET A 64 -0.72 -4.41 -13.10
CA MET A 64 -0.70 -4.73 -14.53
C MET A 64 -1.24 -3.60 -15.42
N ILE A 65 -0.77 -2.36 -15.22
CA ILE A 65 -1.20 -1.19 -16.02
C ILE A 65 -0.89 -1.33 -17.53
N LEU A 66 0.13 -2.10 -17.89
CA LEU A 66 0.50 -2.39 -19.28
C LEU A 66 -0.09 -3.72 -19.79
N GLY A 67 -0.98 -4.34 -19.01
CA GLY A 67 -1.48 -5.68 -19.29
C GLY A 67 -0.46 -6.78 -18.95
N HIS A 68 -0.93 -8.02 -19.04
CA HIS A 68 -0.12 -9.19 -18.74
C HIS A 68 0.92 -9.48 -19.81
N SER A 69 2.05 -10.04 -19.39
CA SER A 69 3.12 -10.53 -20.28
C SER A 69 3.62 -9.48 -21.30
N ASN A 70 3.72 -8.21 -20.88
CA ASN A 70 4.24 -7.17 -21.75
C ASN A 70 5.67 -7.48 -22.18
N LEU A 71 5.92 -7.53 -23.50
CA LEU A 71 7.19 -7.99 -24.07
C LEU A 71 8.39 -7.13 -23.68
N LYS A 72 8.20 -5.81 -23.51
CA LYS A 72 9.29 -4.91 -23.08
C LYS A 72 9.74 -5.26 -21.65
N ILE A 73 8.79 -5.52 -20.76
CA ILE A 73 9.08 -5.92 -19.38
C ILE A 73 9.74 -7.29 -19.35
N LEU A 74 9.16 -8.29 -20.03
CA LEU A 74 9.71 -9.65 -20.08
C LEU A 74 11.13 -9.69 -20.64
N ASN A 75 11.42 -8.92 -21.70
CA ASN A 75 12.76 -8.85 -22.28
C ASN A 75 13.77 -8.17 -21.33
N ALA A 76 13.37 -7.13 -20.63
CA ALA A 76 14.21 -6.49 -19.60
C ALA A 76 14.54 -7.47 -18.47
N MET A 77 13.54 -8.21 -17.98
CA MET A 77 13.72 -9.26 -16.97
C MET A 77 14.67 -10.36 -17.46
N LYS A 78 14.44 -10.92 -18.64
CA LYS A 78 15.32 -11.95 -19.25
C LYS A 78 16.77 -11.46 -19.34
N LYS A 79 16.99 -10.20 -19.75
CA LYS A 79 18.32 -9.59 -19.81
C LYS A 79 18.98 -9.49 -18.44
N GLN A 80 18.23 -9.09 -17.41
CA GLN A 80 18.76 -8.96 -16.06
C GLN A 80 19.03 -10.34 -15.41
N MET A 81 18.15 -11.32 -15.61
CA MET A 81 18.31 -12.67 -15.07
C MET A 81 19.63 -13.34 -15.51
N LYS A 82 20.11 -13.05 -16.74
CA LYS A 82 21.42 -13.52 -17.22
C LYS A 82 22.62 -12.95 -16.45
N LYS A 83 22.43 -11.86 -15.69
CA LYS A 83 23.46 -11.22 -14.87
C LYS A 83 23.37 -11.59 -13.40
N GLY A 84 22.32 -12.34 -13.02
CA GLY A 84 21.97 -12.66 -11.66
C GLY A 84 20.74 -11.91 -11.16
N VAL A 85 20.06 -12.48 -10.18
CA VAL A 85 18.80 -11.96 -9.62
C VAL A 85 18.96 -11.36 -8.22
N SER A 86 20.08 -11.64 -7.54
CA SER A 86 20.40 -11.11 -6.21
C SER A 86 21.90 -11.14 -5.98
N TYR A 87 22.43 -10.09 -5.35
CA TYR A 87 23.87 -9.96 -5.12
C TYR A 87 24.25 -9.88 -3.64
N GLY A 88 23.27 -9.62 -2.74
CA GLY A 88 23.54 -9.31 -1.34
C GLY A 88 24.41 -8.04 -1.15
N ALA A 89 24.47 -7.18 -2.17
CA ALA A 89 25.29 -5.98 -2.25
C ALA A 89 24.60 -4.90 -3.09
N PRO A 90 24.98 -3.60 -2.98
CA PRO A 90 24.41 -2.53 -3.77
C PRO A 90 24.57 -2.76 -5.28
N SER A 91 23.60 -2.33 -6.07
CA SER A 91 23.63 -2.48 -7.51
C SER A 91 23.32 -1.16 -8.24
N LYS A 92 23.83 -1.06 -9.48
CA LYS A 92 23.56 0.11 -10.34
C LYS A 92 22.05 0.27 -10.64
N VAL A 93 21.32 -0.85 -10.74
CA VAL A 93 19.88 -0.85 -11.06
C VAL A 93 19.07 -0.20 -9.95
N GLU A 94 19.45 -0.37 -8.69
CA GLU A 94 18.81 0.32 -7.54
C GLU A 94 18.97 1.84 -7.65
N ASN A 95 20.17 2.31 -8.00
CA ASN A 95 20.41 3.74 -8.21
C ASN A 95 19.60 4.29 -9.39
N GLU A 96 19.49 3.53 -10.48
CA GLU A 96 18.70 3.91 -11.66
C GLU A 96 17.20 4.01 -11.30
N MET A 97 16.68 3.05 -10.53
CA MET A 97 15.30 3.06 -10.06
C MET A 97 15.03 4.24 -9.12
N ALA A 98 15.91 4.50 -8.14
CA ALA A 98 15.78 5.64 -7.24
C ALA A 98 15.79 6.98 -8.00
N LYS A 99 16.66 7.14 -9.00
CA LYS A 99 16.70 8.33 -9.85
C LYS A 99 15.40 8.50 -10.65
N LEU A 100 14.86 7.40 -11.20
CA LEU A 100 13.61 7.42 -11.95
C LEU A 100 12.42 7.83 -11.08
N VAL A 101 12.32 7.30 -9.87
CA VAL A 101 11.28 7.67 -8.90
C VAL A 101 11.41 9.16 -8.55
N LYS A 102 12.59 9.62 -8.16
CA LYS A 102 12.82 11.04 -7.82
C LYS A 102 12.52 12.00 -8.97
N LYS A 103 12.81 11.61 -10.22
CA LYS A 103 12.52 12.43 -11.41
C LYS A 103 11.02 12.69 -11.56
N ASN A 104 10.20 11.70 -11.26
CA ASN A 104 8.76 11.76 -11.51
C ASN A 104 7.95 12.24 -10.29
N VAL A 105 8.37 11.94 -9.08
CA VAL A 105 7.69 12.33 -7.84
C VAL A 105 8.51 13.40 -7.14
N LYS A 106 8.14 14.66 -7.37
CA LYS A 106 8.97 15.84 -7.02
C LYS A 106 9.17 16.06 -5.52
N SER A 107 8.25 15.59 -4.67
CA SER A 107 8.37 15.69 -3.21
C SER A 107 9.48 14.82 -2.63
N ILE A 108 10.05 13.89 -3.41
CA ILE A 108 10.94 12.84 -2.91
C ILE A 108 12.40 13.22 -3.05
N GLN A 109 13.15 13.13 -1.96
CA GLN A 109 14.60 13.34 -1.92
C GLN A 109 15.37 12.02 -1.79
N LYS A 110 14.91 11.09 -0.96
CA LYS A 110 15.53 9.77 -0.76
C LYS A 110 14.51 8.65 -0.94
N VAL A 111 14.98 7.49 -1.42
CA VAL A 111 14.17 6.31 -1.72
C VAL A 111 14.78 5.10 -1.04
N ARG A 112 13.98 4.35 -0.29
CA ARG A 112 14.33 3.01 0.17
C ARG A 112 13.42 2.01 -0.53
N MET A 113 14.03 1.09 -1.27
CA MET A 113 13.31 -0.02 -1.91
C MET A 113 13.01 -1.11 -0.87
N VAL A 114 11.83 -1.71 -0.97
CA VAL A 114 11.33 -2.82 -0.17
C VAL A 114 10.56 -3.80 -1.08
N ASN A 115 10.04 -4.91 -0.53
CA ASN A 115 9.44 -5.96 -1.34
C ASN A 115 7.91 -5.85 -1.51
N SER A 116 7.25 -5.00 -0.75
CA SER A 116 5.80 -4.88 -0.78
C SER A 116 5.30 -3.50 -0.33
N GLY A 117 4.03 -3.19 -0.64
CA GLY A 117 3.36 -2.01 -0.10
C GLY A 117 3.22 -2.06 1.43
N THR A 118 3.05 -3.25 2.01
CA THR A 118 3.03 -3.44 3.48
C THR A 118 4.36 -3.04 4.11
N GLU A 119 5.48 -3.50 3.54
CA GLU A 119 6.82 -3.09 4.03
C GLU A 119 7.06 -1.60 3.84
N ALA A 120 6.55 -1.00 2.76
CA ALA A 120 6.64 0.44 2.53
C ALA A 120 5.90 1.24 3.61
N THR A 121 4.65 0.90 3.90
CA THR A 121 3.85 1.57 4.95
C THR A 121 4.41 1.30 6.34
N MET A 122 4.86 0.07 6.64
CA MET A 122 5.55 -0.27 7.89
C MET A 122 6.80 0.60 8.08
N SER A 123 7.59 0.76 7.04
CA SER A 123 8.80 1.61 7.08
C SER A 123 8.45 3.08 7.30
N CYS A 124 7.40 3.60 6.63
CA CYS A 124 6.90 4.95 6.85
C CYS A 124 6.48 5.20 8.31
N ILE A 125 5.73 4.26 8.91
CA ILE A 125 5.28 4.38 10.31
C ILE A 125 6.47 4.33 11.27
N ARG A 126 7.40 3.38 11.09
CA ARG A 126 8.59 3.28 11.94
C ARG A 126 9.42 4.55 11.86
N LEU A 127 9.65 5.05 10.66
CA LEU A 127 10.39 6.28 10.43
C LEU A 127 9.70 7.49 11.07
N ALA A 128 8.37 7.61 10.92
CA ALA A 128 7.61 8.70 11.53
C ALA A 128 7.73 8.71 13.05
N ARG A 129 7.63 7.53 13.68
CA ARG A 129 7.82 7.38 15.13
C ARG A 129 9.25 7.73 15.56
N GLY A 130 10.27 7.21 14.87
CA GLY A 130 11.67 7.49 15.16
C GLY A 130 12.01 8.97 15.03
N TYR A 131 11.58 9.62 13.95
CA TYR A 131 11.83 11.02 13.68
C TYR A 131 11.15 11.97 14.67
N THR A 132 9.89 11.70 15.02
CA THR A 132 9.11 12.58 15.89
C THR A 132 9.30 12.28 17.38
N GLY A 133 9.81 11.11 17.76
CA GLY A 133 9.81 10.60 19.13
C GLY A 133 8.41 10.35 19.70
N ARG A 134 7.38 10.20 18.84
CA ARG A 134 5.95 10.05 19.19
C ARG A 134 5.43 8.71 18.72
N ASN A 135 4.29 8.26 19.29
CA ASN A 135 3.77 6.90 19.06
C ASN A 135 2.48 6.84 18.25
N ALA A 136 1.57 7.82 18.46
CA ALA A 136 0.22 7.76 17.93
C ALA A 136 0.16 7.95 16.40
N ILE A 137 -0.77 7.25 15.77
CA ILE A 137 -1.09 7.32 14.34
C ILE A 137 -2.57 7.59 14.15
N ILE A 138 -2.93 8.47 13.24
CA ILE A 138 -4.31 8.59 12.74
C ILE A 138 -4.35 7.96 11.34
N LYS A 139 -5.33 7.08 11.12
CA LYS A 139 -5.69 6.51 9.81
C LYS A 139 -7.19 6.68 9.55
N PHE A 140 -7.65 6.30 8.37
CA PHE A 140 -9.05 6.49 7.96
C PHE A 140 -9.73 5.16 7.65
N ASP A 141 -11.01 5.04 8.04
CA ASP A 141 -11.83 3.88 7.79
C ASP A 141 -11.96 3.62 6.28
N GLY A 142 -11.92 2.35 5.90
CA GLY A 142 -11.94 1.92 4.50
C GLY A 142 -10.61 2.00 3.76
N CYS A 143 -9.61 2.74 4.28
CA CYS A 143 -8.25 2.70 3.76
C CYS A 143 -7.54 1.39 4.12
N TYR A 144 -6.79 0.84 3.16
CA TYR A 144 -5.98 -0.36 3.34
C TYR A 144 -4.50 -0.07 3.15
N HIS A 145 -3.73 -0.27 4.21
CA HIS A 145 -2.30 0.05 4.24
C HIS A 145 -1.41 -1.19 4.42
N GLY A 146 -1.84 -2.34 3.92
CA GLY A 146 -1.15 -3.61 4.14
C GLY A 146 -1.56 -4.27 5.46
N HIS A 147 -0.74 -5.22 5.93
CA HIS A 147 -1.07 -6.08 7.07
C HIS A 147 -0.08 -5.95 8.24
N VAL A 148 0.52 -4.79 8.40
CA VAL A 148 1.31 -4.49 9.61
C VAL A 148 0.36 -4.21 10.78
N ASP A 149 0.68 -4.74 11.95
CA ASP A 149 -0.18 -4.71 13.15
C ASP A 149 -0.70 -3.31 13.47
N SER A 150 0.18 -2.30 13.43
CA SER A 150 -0.20 -0.90 13.69
C SER A 150 -1.30 -0.35 12.78
N LEU A 151 -1.55 -0.97 11.63
CA LEU A 151 -2.51 -0.49 10.62
C LEU A 151 -3.72 -1.41 10.44
N LEU A 152 -3.72 -2.60 11.09
CA LEU A 152 -4.86 -3.52 11.16
C LEU A 152 -5.78 -3.17 12.36
N ILE A 153 -6.22 -1.94 12.42
CA ILE A 153 -7.02 -1.39 13.52
C ILE A 153 -8.33 -0.84 12.96
N LYS A 154 -9.44 -1.19 13.60
CA LYS A 154 -10.78 -0.65 13.31
C LYS A 154 -11.08 0.59 14.15
N ALA A 155 -12.07 1.38 13.72
CA ALA A 155 -12.66 2.41 14.57
C ALA A 155 -13.20 1.79 15.85
N GLY A 156 -12.88 2.39 17.00
CA GLY A 156 -13.51 2.06 18.28
C GLY A 156 -14.96 2.58 18.35
N SER A 157 -15.68 2.23 19.40
CA SER A 157 -17.10 2.56 19.62
C SER A 157 -17.42 4.06 19.85
N GLY A 158 -16.53 4.96 19.47
CA GLY A 158 -16.74 6.42 19.53
C GLY A 158 -15.65 7.18 18.78
N VAL A 159 -16.00 8.35 18.26
CA VAL A 159 -15.18 9.23 17.37
C VAL A 159 -13.83 9.67 17.95
N SER A 160 -13.49 9.29 19.15
CA SER A 160 -12.21 9.61 19.81
C SER A 160 -11.64 8.45 20.62
N THR A 161 -12.13 7.24 20.43
CA THR A 161 -11.66 6.04 21.12
C THR A 161 -10.51 5.42 20.33
N PHE A 162 -9.47 4.97 21.04
CA PHE A 162 -8.41 4.18 20.42
C PHE A 162 -9.00 2.96 19.67
N GLY A 163 -8.42 2.61 18.53
CA GLY A 163 -8.93 1.55 17.69
C GLY A 163 -8.93 0.18 18.38
N LEU A 164 -9.85 -0.65 17.96
CA LEU A 164 -9.86 -2.07 18.31
C LEU A 164 -9.08 -2.86 17.27
N PRO A 165 -8.37 -3.95 17.65
CA PRO A 165 -7.72 -4.83 16.68
C PRO A 165 -8.71 -5.34 15.63
N ASP A 166 -8.34 -5.28 14.36
CA ASP A 166 -9.11 -5.89 13.26
C ASP A 166 -8.76 -7.38 13.06
N SER A 167 -7.70 -7.82 13.75
CA SER A 167 -7.20 -9.19 13.71
C SER A 167 -6.95 -9.70 15.13
N PRO A 168 -7.34 -10.95 15.45
CA PRO A 168 -7.19 -11.52 16.79
C PRO A 168 -5.75 -11.61 17.33
N GLY A 169 -4.74 -11.49 16.45
CA GLY A 169 -3.34 -11.59 16.82
C GLY A 169 -2.65 -10.28 17.17
N ILE A 170 -3.38 -9.15 17.17
CA ILE A 170 -2.80 -7.83 17.46
C ILE A 170 -2.93 -7.54 18.95
N PRO A 171 -1.81 -7.28 19.68
CA PRO A 171 -1.86 -6.90 21.10
C PRO A 171 -2.59 -5.56 21.29
N ASP A 172 -3.41 -5.46 22.35
CA ASP A 172 -4.12 -4.24 22.68
C ASP A 172 -3.18 -3.06 22.97
N GLU A 173 -2.01 -3.34 23.55
CA GLU A 173 -0.96 -2.34 23.79
C GLU A 173 -0.47 -1.68 22.52
N LEU A 174 -0.49 -2.39 21.39
CA LEU A 174 -0.13 -1.81 20.09
C LEU A 174 -1.30 -1.08 19.46
N ALA A 175 -2.50 -1.66 19.57
CA ALA A 175 -3.73 -1.09 19.02
C ALA A 175 -4.05 0.30 19.59
N LYS A 176 -3.73 0.57 20.87
CA LYS A 176 -3.97 1.87 21.55
C LYS A 176 -3.25 3.06 20.90
N TYR A 177 -2.23 2.83 20.09
CA TYR A 177 -1.50 3.91 19.41
C TYR A 177 -2.07 4.26 18.04
N THR A 178 -3.12 3.59 17.56
CA THR A 178 -3.71 3.87 16.26
C THR A 178 -5.18 4.24 16.38
N ILE A 179 -5.52 5.40 15.83
CA ILE A 179 -6.89 5.91 15.81
C ILE A 179 -7.39 5.82 14.38
N SER A 180 -8.49 5.10 14.15
CA SER A 180 -9.20 5.05 12.89
C SER A 180 -10.45 5.93 12.96
N ILE A 181 -10.64 6.79 11.97
CA ILE A 181 -11.75 7.76 11.91
C ILE A 181 -12.39 7.74 10.52
N PRO A 182 -13.64 8.19 10.36
CA PRO A 182 -14.29 8.25 9.06
C PRO A 182 -13.50 9.07 8.05
N TYR A 183 -13.49 8.57 6.79
CA TYR A 183 -12.81 9.22 5.67
C TYR A 183 -13.58 10.47 5.21
N ASN A 184 -12.87 11.56 4.87
CA ASN A 184 -13.44 12.88 4.53
C ASN A 184 -14.25 13.56 5.65
N ASP A 185 -14.11 13.14 6.91
CA ASP A 185 -14.78 13.76 8.05
C ASP A 185 -13.82 14.73 8.78
N GLU A 186 -13.91 16.01 8.44
CA GLU A 186 -13.08 17.07 9.05
C GLU A 186 -13.33 17.20 10.57
N LYS A 187 -14.58 17.03 11.02
CA LYS A 187 -14.92 17.15 12.44
C LYS A 187 -14.33 16.00 13.24
N ALA A 188 -14.45 14.77 12.74
CA ALA A 188 -13.85 13.60 13.35
C ALA A 188 -12.33 13.72 13.40
N PHE A 189 -11.71 14.20 12.32
CA PHE A 189 -10.26 14.43 12.27
C PHE A 189 -9.82 15.46 13.31
N LEU A 190 -10.46 16.63 13.38
CA LEU A 190 -10.10 17.68 14.33
C LEU A 190 -10.26 17.23 15.78
N LYS A 191 -11.32 16.47 16.08
CA LYS A 191 -11.54 15.89 17.42
C LYS A 191 -10.42 14.91 17.79
N ALA A 192 -10.13 13.92 16.93
CA ALA A 192 -9.06 12.94 17.13
C ALA A 192 -7.69 13.63 17.25
N PHE A 193 -7.37 14.54 16.32
CA PHE A 193 -6.13 15.30 16.32
C PHE A 193 -5.92 16.04 17.65
N ASN A 194 -6.91 16.78 18.13
CA ASN A 194 -6.79 17.53 19.38
C ASN A 194 -6.57 16.63 20.59
N THR A 195 -7.11 15.41 20.58
CA THR A 195 -6.94 14.43 21.67
C THR A 195 -5.49 13.92 21.73
N VAL A 196 -4.85 13.65 20.58
CA VAL A 196 -3.54 12.97 20.53
C VAL A 196 -2.39 13.81 20.01
N LYS A 197 -2.60 15.09 19.66
CA LYS A 197 -1.59 15.94 19.00
C LYS A 197 -0.23 15.98 19.66
N LYS A 198 -0.14 15.81 21.00
CA LYS A 198 1.12 15.81 21.75
C LYS A 198 1.97 14.56 21.46
N ASP A 199 1.31 13.41 21.18
CA ASP A 199 1.96 12.12 20.88
C ASP A 199 1.74 11.67 19.43
N LEU A 200 1.19 12.51 18.56
CA LEU A 200 0.87 12.16 17.17
C LEU A 200 2.13 12.18 16.30
N ALA A 201 2.60 10.99 15.93
CA ALA A 201 3.74 10.79 15.04
C ALA A 201 3.36 11.04 13.57
N ALA A 202 2.24 10.47 13.12
CA ALA A 202 1.83 10.57 11.73
C ALA A 202 0.32 10.53 11.52
N VAL A 203 -0.10 11.08 10.38
CA VAL A 203 -1.40 10.84 9.75
C VAL A 203 -1.14 10.13 8.44
N ILE A 204 -1.74 8.93 8.24
CA ILE A 204 -1.62 8.16 7.00
C ILE A 204 -2.95 8.10 6.27
N ILE A 205 -2.92 8.36 4.96
CA ILE A 205 -4.11 8.36 4.11
C ILE A 205 -3.81 7.83 2.70
N GLU A 206 -4.73 7.06 2.11
CA GLU A 206 -4.80 6.89 0.66
C GLU A 206 -5.48 8.13 0.06
N PRO A 207 -4.83 8.95 -0.78
CA PRO A 207 -5.48 10.14 -1.37
C PRO A 207 -6.68 9.80 -2.27
N VAL A 208 -6.70 8.58 -2.79
CA VAL A 208 -7.87 7.93 -3.37
C VAL A 208 -7.93 6.53 -2.79
N ALA A 209 -8.93 6.26 -1.97
CA ALA A 209 -9.06 4.99 -1.26
C ALA A 209 -9.55 3.89 -2.21
N GLY A 210 -8.61 3.04 -2.63
CA GLY A 210 -8.84 2.01 -3.64
C GLY A 210 -9.80 0.92 -3.18
N ASN A 211 -9.60 0.40 -1.97
CA ASN A 211 -10.33 -0.77 -1.48
C ASN A 211 -11.79 -0.53 -1.10
N MET A 212 -12.20 0.70 -0.89
CA MET A 212 -13.60 1.04 -0.60
C MET A 212 -14.37 1.60 -1.80
N GLY A 213 -13.91 1.32 -3.04
CA GLY A 213 -14.61 1.69 -4.27
C GLY A 213 -14.10 2.96 -4.94
N PHE A 214 -12.81 3.25 -4.83
CA PHE A 214 -12.15 4.42 -5.43
C PHE A 214 -12.72 5.76 -4.96
N ILE A 215 -12.93 5.90 -3.66
CA ILE A 215 -13.40 7.13 -3.04
C ILE A 215 -12.26 8.15 -3.03
N LYS A 216 -12.50 9.31 -3.62
CA LYS A 216 -11.55 10.42 -3.65
C LYS A 216 -11.56 11.17 -2.33
N SER A 217 -10.40 11.59 -1.86
CA SER A 217 -10.35 12.65 -0.84
C SER A 217 -10.90 13.96 -1.41
N GLU A 218 -11.62 14.69 -0.60
CA GLU A 218 -11.89 16.08 -0.86
C GLU A 218 -10.58 16.88 -0.73
N LYS A 219 -10.37 17.84 -1.63
CA LYS A 219 -9.13 18.62 -1.63
C LYS A 219 -8.99 19.43 -0.35
N SER A 220 -10.08 20.03 0.13
CA SER A 220 -10.13 20.76 1.41
C SER A 220 -9.70 19.89 2.59
N PHE A 221 -10.14 18.62 2.59
CA PHE A 221 -9.76 17.67 3.63
C PHE A 221 -8.25 17.39 3.63
N LEU A 222 -7.65 17.14 2.46
CA LEU A 222 -6.20 16.93 2.36
C LEU A 222 -5.40 18.20 2.74
N GLU A 223 -5.89 19.39 2.37
CA GLU A 223 -5.32 20.66 2.77
C GLU A 223 -5.37 20.85 4.29
N LEU A 224 -6.50 20.49 4.91
CA LEU A 224 -6.64 20.50 6.38
C LEU A 224 -5.64 19.56 7.05
N LEU A 225 -5.51 18.31 6.54
CA LEU A 225 -4.52 17.35 7.05
C LEU A 225 -3.10 17.93 6.95
N ARG A 226 -2.74 18.50 5.78
CA ARG A 226 -1.42 19.08 5.56
C ARG A 226 -1.14 20.27 6.49
N ASP A 227 -2.09 21.17 6.64
CA ASP A 227 -1.96 22.34 7.54
C ASP A 227 -1.72 21.91 9.00
N LYS A 228 -2.60 21.03 9.51
CA LYS A 228 -2.54 20.59 10.90
C LYS A 228 -1.27 19.79 11.20
N THR A 229 -0.90 18.86 10.30
CA THR A 229 0.32 18.05 10.49
C THR A 229 1.56 18.92 10.46
N LYS A 230 1.67 19.87 9.52
CA LYS A 230 2.80 20.79 9.42
C LYS A 230 2.95 21.67 10.67
N LYS A 231 1.86 22.29 11.14
CA LYS A 231 1.86 23.14 12.35
C LYS A 231 2.23 22.37 13.61
N ASN A 232 1.84 21.09 13.69
CA ASN A 232 2.12 20.24 14.85
C ASN A 232 3.45 19.48 14.77
N LYS A 233 4.21 19.61 13.69
CA LYS A 233 5.43 18.80 13.42
C LYS A 233 5.11 17.29 13.46
N THR A 234 3.96 16.91 12.97
CA THR A 234 3.48 15.53 12.72
C THR A 234 3.74 15.21 11.25
N LEU A 235 4.09 13.99 10.90
CA LEU A 235 4.32 13.65 9.50
C LEU A 235 3.01 13.27 8.79
N LEU A 236 2.81 13.80 7.58
CA LEU A 236 1.76 13.38 6.68
C LEU A 236 2.30 12.29 5.74
N ILE A 237 1.67 11.13 5.75
CA ILE A 237 2.02 9.99 4.91
C ILE A 237 0.94 9.82 3.85
N PHE A 238 1.31 9.90 2.57
CA PHE A 238 0.45 9.46 1.48
C PHE A 238 0.76 8.01 1.14
N ASP A 239 -0.23 7.14 1.34
CA ASP A 239 -0.19 5.79 0.79
C ASP A 239 -0.59 5.86 -0.69
N GLU A 240 0.43 5.91 -1.53
CA GLU A 240 0.29 5.92 -2.99
C GLU A 240 0.58 4.54 -3.60
N VAL A 241 0.46 3.48 -2.83
CA VAL A 241 0.60 2.09 -3.33
C VAL A 241 -0.39 1.82 -4.46
N MET A 242 -1.59 2.42 -4.43
CA MET A 242 -2.57 2.33 -5.51
C MET A 242 -2.42 3.48 -6.52
N THR A 243 -2.24 4.70 -6.06
CA THR A 243 -2.32 5.92 -6.89
C THR A 243 -1.00 6.28 -7.57
N GLY A 244 0.14 5.90 -6.99
CA GLY A 244 1.48 6.19 -7.53
C GLY A 244 1.65 5.65 -8.95
N PHE A 245 2.06 6.51 -9.88
CA PHE A 245 2.21 6.22 -11.32
C PHE A 245 0.91 5.79 -12.02
N ARG A 246 -0.24 5.81 -11.32
CA ARG A 246 -1.53 5.45 -11.90
C ARG A 246 -2.34 6.67 -12.31
N VAL A 247 -2.58 7.58 -11.38
CA VAL A 247 -3.44 8.76 -11.62
C VAL A 247 -2.69 9.90 -12.30
N ALA A 248 -1.39 9.94 -12.11
CA ALA A 248 -0.42 10.80 -12.79
C ALA A 248 0.98 10.21 -12.61
N MET A 249 1.99 10.69 -13.38
CA MET A 249 3.39 10.29 -13.21
C MET A 249 3.94 10.65 -11.82
N GLY A 250 3.49 11.75 -11.24
CA GLY A 250 3.83 12.16 -9.87
C GLY A 250 2.87 11.65 -8.81
N GLY A 251 1.94 10.74 -9.15
CA GLY A 251 0.95 10.20 -8.21
C GLY A 251 -0.19 11.18 -7.88
N ALA A 252 -0.95 10.86 -6.83
CA ALA A 252 -2.05 11.70 -6.37
C ALA A 252 -1.57 13.03 -5.77
N GLN A 253 -0.38 13.08 -5.18
CA GLN A 253 0.22 14.31 -4.69
C GLN A 253 0.39 15.36 -5.80
N ASP A 254 0.67 14.93 -7.03
CA ASP A 254 0.75 15.84 -8.18
C ASP A 254 -0.64 16.29 -8.64
N VAL A 255 -1.65 15.41 -8.58
CA VAL A 255 -3.05 15.77 -8.91
C VAL A 255 -3.61 16.79 -7.92
N TYR A 256 -3.45 16.57 -6.63
CA TYR A 256 -3.96 17.43 -5.57
C TYR A 256 -3.09 18.66 -5.28
N LYS A 257 -1.84 18.69 -5.78
CA LYS A 257 -0.82 19.72 -5.48
C LYS A 257 -0.53 19.83 -3.97
N ILE A 258 -0.49 18.69 -3.30
CA ILE A 258 -0.17 18.58 -1.88
C ILE A 258 0.99 17.63 -1.72
N SER A 259 2.07 18.11 -1.09
CA SER A 259 3.28 17.32 -0.83
C SER A 259 3.20 16.72 0.57
N PRO A 260 3.18 15.38 0.70
CA PRO A 260 3.32 14.70 1.98
C PRO A 260 4.79 14.74 2.45
N ASP A 261 5.04 14.37 3.71
CA ASP A 261 6.38 14.21 4.25
C ASP A 261 6.96 12.83 3.88
N LEU A 262 6.10 11.81 3.83
CA LEU A 262 6.45 10.45 3.43
C LEU A 262 5.47 9.94 2.38
N THR A 263 5.95 9.08 1.49
CA THR A 263 5.12 8.42 0.48
C THR A 263 5.44 6.93 0.44
N ALA A 264 4.41 6.08 0.49
CA ALA A 264 4.54 4.65 0.24
C ALA A 264 4.16 4.34 -1.21
N LEU A 265 5.01 3.60 -1.92
CA LEU A 265 4.75 3.09 -3.27
C LEU A 265 4.75 1.57 -3.31
N GLY A 266 4.07 1.02 -4.31
CA GLY A 266 4.02 -0.41 -4.59
C GLY A 266 3.36 -0.68 -5.94
N LYS A 267 2.79 -1.86 -6.10
CA LYS A 267 2.00 -2.26 -7.29
C LYS A 267 2.69 -1.92 -8.62
N ILE A 268 2.38 -0.78 -9.23
CA ILE A 268 2.87 -0.40 -10.58
C ILE A 268 4.39 -0.37 -10.65
N ILE A 269 5.09 0.13 -9.61
CA ILE A 269 6.56 0.18 -9.64
C ILE A 269 7.22 -1.20 -9.73
N GLY A 270 6.52 -2.23 -9.30
CA GLY A 270 6.97 -3.62 -9.40
C GLY A 270 6.67 -4.28 -10.73
N GLY A 271 5.75 -3.73 -11.53
CA GLY A 271 5.37 -4.32 -12.83
C GLY A 271 4.87 -5.77 -12.72
N GLY A 272 4.32 -6.16 -11.56
CA GLY A 272 3.88 -7.52 -11.22
C GLY A 272 4.86 -8.29 -10.35
N LEU A 273 6.07 -7.78 -10.11
CA LEU A 273 7.05 -8.33 -9.18
C LEU A 273 6.85 -7.77 -7.76
N PRO A 274 7.36 -8.47 -6.72
CA PRO A 274 7.27 -8.01 -5.35
C PRO A 274 8.22 -6.84 -5.10
N VAL A 275 7.73 -5.61 -5.31
CA VAL A 275 8.47 -4.36 -5.12
C VAL A 275 7.57 -3.32 -4.45
N GLY A 276 8.12 -2.63 -3.48
CA GLY A 276 7.57 -1.44 -2.86
C GLY A 276 8.67 -0.41 -2.60
N ALA A 277 8.32 0.78 -2.16
CA ALA A 277 9.28 1.79 -1.74
C ALA A 277 8.70 2.71 -0.67
N CYS A 278 9.50 3.02 0.34
CA CYS A 278 9.28 4.09 1.29
C CYS A 278 10.12 5.30 0.84
N LEU A 279 9.49 6.46 0.76
CA LEU A 279 10.04 7.65 0.15
C LEU A 279 10.00 8.82 1.11
N LEU A 280 11.07 9.61 1.14
CA LEU A 280 11.32 10.66 2.12
C LEU A 280 11.44 12.03 1.46
N TYR A 281 10.84 13.05 2.10
CA TYR A 281 10.98 14.44 1.70
C TYR A 281 12.29 15.08 2.20
N THR A 282 12.78 14.72 3.40
CA THR A 282 13.96 15.35 4.01
C THR A 282 15.13 14.39 4.23
N SER A 283 16.36 14.93 4.20
CA SER A 283 17.60 14.19 4.43
C SER A 283 17.76 13.74 5.88
N ASP A 284 17.27 14.52 6.84
CA ASP A 284 17.53 14.30 8.26
C ASP A 284 16.88 13.04 8.84
N ALA A 285 15.72 12.65 8.27
CA ALA A 285 15.02 11.44 8.69
C ALA A 285 15.66 10.12 8.19
N ALA A 286 16.63 10.18 7.27
CA ALA A 286 17.21 9.01 6.63
C ALA A 286 18.59 8.61 7.15
N ASP A 287 19.24 9.49 7.90
CA ASP A 287 20.54 9.22 8.50
C ASP A 287 20.42 8.60 9.90
N ASP A 288 19.19 8.46 10.40
CA ASP A 288 18.93 7.84 11.68
C ASP A 288 19.11 6.31 11.60
N ARG A 289 19.75 5.75 12.64
CA ARG A 289 20.14 4.34 12.78
C ARG A 289 18.95 3.36 12.85
N SER A 290 17.73 3.85 12.63
CA SER A 290 16.46 3.11 12.83
C SER A 290 15.87 2.46 11.54
N CYS A 291 16.54 2.56 10.39
CA CYS A 291 16.07 1.95 9.13
C CYS A 291 17.01 0.89 8.58
#